data_c1b7ef436d1feb215b13338aa73db2ce
#
_entry.id   c1b7ef436d1feb215b13338aa73db2ce
#
_cell.length_a   1.000
_cell.length_b   1.000
_cell.length_c   1.000
_cell.angle_alpha   90.00
_cell.angle_beta   90.00
_cell.angle_gamma   90.00
#
_symmetry.space_group_name_H-M   'P 1'
#
loop_
_entity.id
_entity.type
_entity.pdbx_description
1 polymer ?
#
loop_
_entity_poly.entity_id
_entity_poly.type
_entity_poly.pdbx_seq_one_letter_code
_entity_poly.pdbx_strand_id
1 'polypeptide(L)'
;MPIMKPVMTPDCTFSQEHIELLGIISEGRMFRIHKARRGTKYIILKSAVRNDAMTTEFLRREYELGSTLSHSSIVTTLGFEEDTPAGPALILEYVEGQSLDEFLSAGPSDSAKDCIIDDILDGVDYLHHRGVLHNDIKPSNIVVNPHGAARIIDFGLSISDDSVYKGCMGGSSGYSAPEIMAGKGPAGAASDIYSIGLLIRQMSGRKYRRIIDRCCRHNPTERYQSIPALRRAIAHRRYLPVAV
;
A
#
# COMPACT_ATOMS: atom_id res chain seq x y z
N MET A 1 -1.25 -47.73 17.05
CA MET A 1 -0.50 -46.51 16.61
C MET A 1 -0.94 -46.18 15.20
N PRO A 2 -1.65 -45.08 14.96
CA PRO A 2 -2.01 -44.67 13.61
C PRO A 2 -0.83 -43.90 12.99
N ILE A 3 -0.45 -44.32 11.80
CA ILE A 3 0.60 -43.72 10.96
C ILE A 3 0.10 -42.34 10.48
N MET A 4 0.71 -41.29 10.97
CA MET A 4 0.48 -39.94 10.43
C MET A 4 0.94 -39.89 8.97
N LYS A 5 -0.01 -39.62 8.06
CA LYS A 5 0.32 -39.26 6.67
C LYS A 5 1.02 -37.89 6.67
N PRO A 6 2.08 -37.72 5.87
CA PRO A 6 2.72 -36.43 5.76
C PRO A 6 1.73 -35.44 5.14
N VAL A 7 1.62 -34.24 5.77
CA VAL A 7 0.91 -33.09 5.22
C VAL A 7 1.68 -32.66 3.97
N MET A 8 1.06 -32.78 2.81
CA MET A 8 1.60 -32.24 1.57
C MET A 8 1.62 -30.71 1.69
N THR A 9 2.81 -30.15 1.81
CA THR A 9 3.04 -28.73 1.55
C THR A 9 2.67 -28.46 0.09
N PRO A 10 1.95 -27.35 -0.23
CA PRO A 10 1.72 -26.99 -1.62
C PRO A 10 3.08 -26.73 -2.28
N ASP A 11 3.35 -27.49 -3.35
CA ASP A 11 4.49 -27.30 -4.24
C ASP A 11 4.46 -25.87 -4.82
N CYS A 12 5.07 -24.92 -4.13
CA CYS A 12 5.55 -23.68 -4.72
C CYS A 12 6.88 -23.95 -5.43
N THR A 13 6.86 -24.75 -6.48
CA THR A 13 7.91 -24.75 -7.48
C THR A 13 7.76 -23.48 -8.33
N PHE A 14 8.13 -22.30 -7.78
CA PHE A 14 8.64 -21.24 -8.61
C PHE A 14 9.94 -21.77 -9.18
N SER A 15 9.87 -22.29 -10.42
CA SER A 15 11.01 -22.79 -11.18
C SER A 15 12.14 -21.74 -11.13
N GLN A 16 13.40 -22.20 -11.16
CA GLN A 16 14.62 -21.38 -11.31
C GLN A 16 14.65 -20.69 -12.70
N GLU A 17 13.56 -20.01 -13.07
CA GLU A 17 13.49 -19.24 -14.28
C GLU A 17 14.35 -17.98 -14.10
N HIS A 18 15.24 -17.78 -15.05
CA HIS A 18 16.14 -16.63 -15.09
C HIS A 18 15.36 -15.30 -15.00
N ILE A 19 15.81 -14.41 -14.12
CA ILE A 19 15.29 -13.04 -14.01
C ILE A 19 16.08 -12.13 -14.92
N GLU A 20 15.40 -11.42 -15.80
CA GLU A 20 15.95 -10.41 -16.69
C GLU A 20 15.51 -9.02 -16.22
N LEU A 21 16.47 -8.13 -15.94
CA LEU A 21 16.20 -6.73 -15.65
C LEU A 21 15.86 -5.98 -16.95
N LEU A 22 14.72 -5.29 -16.95
CA LEU A 22 14.24 -4.51 -18.09
C LEU A 22 14.49 -3.02 -17.95
N GLY A 23 14.66 -2.53 -16.71
CA GLY A 23 14.95 -1.14 -16.43
C GLY A 23 14.59 -0.75 -14.99
N ILE A 24 15.03 0.45 -14.63
CA ILE A 24 14.71 1.07 -13.34
C ILE A 24 13.45 1.91 -13.52
N ILE A 25 12.43 1.64 -12.69
CA ILE A 25 11.20 2.44 -12.62
C ILE A 25 11.42 3.66 -11.73
N SER A 26 12.04 3.44 -10.56
CA SER A 26 12.35 4.51 -9.62
C SER A 26 13.56 4.16 -8.77
N GLU A 27 14.25 5.20 -8.31
CA GLU A 27 15.37 5.08 -7.38
C GLU A 27 15.19 6.10 -6.27
N GLY A 28 15.04 5.60 -5.06
CA GLY A 28 14.97 6.39 -3.85
C GLY A 28 16.31 6.40 -3.11
N ARG A 29 16.28 6.86 -1.88
CA ARG A 29 17.47 6.96 -1.03
C ARG A 29 18.00 5.60 -0.57
N MET A 30 17.08 4.66 -0.29
CA MET A 30 17.39 3.34 0.26
C MET A 30 17.11 2.23 -0.73
N PHE A 31 16.07 2.36 -1.55
CA PHE A 31 15.58 1.31 -2.42
C PHE A 31 15.52 1.75 -3.88
N ARG A 32 15.73 0.77 -4.74
CA ARG A 32 15.61 0.87 -6.19
C ARG A 32 14.54 -0.11 -6.65
N ILE A 33 13.65 0.36 -7.50
CA ILE A 33 12.55 -0.42 -8.07
C ILE A 33 12.87 -0.73 -9.53
N HIS A 34 13.01 -2.01 -9.84
CA HIS A 34 13.26 -2.48 -11.19
C HIS A 34 12.01 -3.13 -11.77
N LYS A 35 11.72 -2.84 -13.03
CA LYS A 35 10.90 -3.72 -13.85
C LYS A 35 11.77 -4.87 -14.32
N ALA A 36 11.29 -6.09 -14.15
CA ALA A 36 12.00 -7.30 -14.55
C ALA A 36 11.03 -8.29 -15.20
N ARG A 37 11.59 -9.35 -15.79
CA ARG A 37 10.84 -10.45 -16.37
C ARG A 37 11.35 -11.77 -15.79
N ARG A 38 10.43 -12.64 -15.37
CA ARG A 38 10.71 -14.03 -15.02
C ARG A 38 9.90 -14.92 -15.94
N GLY A 39 10.56 -15.66 -16.83
CA GLY A 39 9.90 -16.39 -17.89
C GLY A 39 9.07 -15.44 -18.78
N THR A 40 7.77 -15.65 -18.84
CA THR A 40 6.83 -14.80 -19.59
C THR A 40 6.18 -13.70 -18.77
N LYS A 41 6.40 -13.66 -17.44
CA LYS A 41 5.71 -12.74 -16.53
C LYS A 41 6.58 -11.53 -16.19
N TYR A 42 5.96 -10.34 -16.21
CA TYR A 42 6.57 -9.15 -15.64
C TYR A 42 6.45 -9.16 -14.12
N ILE A 43 7.52 -8.75 -13.46
CA ILE A 43 7.63 -8.63 -12.00
C ILE A 43 8.31 -7.33 -11.63
N ILE A 44 8.20 -6.95 -10.37
CA ILE A 44 8.96 -5.89 -9.75
C ILE A 44 10.01 -6.49 -8.83
N LEU A 45 11.24 -6.00 -8.94
CA LEU A 45 12.28 -6.23 -7.94
C LEU A 45 12.52 -4.93 -7.17
N LYS A 46 12.27 -4.97 -5.87
CA LYS A 46 12.65 -3.90 -4.94
C LYS A 46 13.95 -4.31 -4.25
N SER A 47 15.04 -3.63 -4.56
CA SER A 47 16.38 -3.94 -4.06
C SER A 47 16.98 -2.75 -3.31
N ALA A 48 18.00 -2.99 -2.50
CA ALA A 48 18.75 -1.94 -1.83
C ALA A 48 19.61 -1.13 -2.81
N VAL A 49 19.66 0.20 -2.66
CA VAL A 49 20.61 1.05 -3.41
C VAL A 49 22.05 0.77 -2.95
N ARG A 50 22.22 0.55 -1.64
CA ARG A 50 23.46 0.09 -1.03
C ARG A 50 23.21 -1.29 -0.46
N ASN A 51 24.02 -2.25 -0.85
CA ASN A 51 23.88 -3.63 -0.36
C ASN A 51 24.45 -3.73 1.07
N ASP A 52 23.71 -3.22 2.04
CA ASP A 52 24.01 -3.31 3.47
C ASP A 52 22.96 -4.15 4.20
N ALA A 53 23.39 -4.74 5.32
CA ALA A 53 22.55 -5.66 6.10
C ALA A 53 21.27 -5.02 6.64
N MET A 54 21.31 -3.74 6.98
CA MET A 54 20.15 -3.02 7.51
C MET A 54 19.08 -2.83 6.45
N THR A 55 19.47 -2.40 5.23
CA THR A 55 18.55 -2.19 4.13
C THR A 55 17.95 -3.51 3.65
N THR A 56 18.76 -4.59 3.62
CA THR A 56 18.27 -5.94 3.30
C THR A 56 17.25 -6.43 4.34
N GLU A 57 17.49 -6.15 5.61
CA GLU A 57 16.55 -6.51 6.67
C GLU A 57 15.19 -5.79 6.53
N PHE A 58 15.15 -4.54 6.08
CA PHE A 58 13.89 -3.86 5.78
C PHE A 58 13.11 -4.55 4.65
N LEU A 59 13.80 -5.01 3.59
CA LEU A 59 13.15 -5.76 2.51
C LEU A 59 12.60 -7.11 3.00
N ARG A 60 13.31 -7.79 3.90
CA ARG A 60 12.82 -9.05 4.49
C ARG A 60 11.55 -8.84 5.31
N ARG A 61 11.49 -7.79 6.13
CA ARG A 61 10.30 -7.45 6.92
C ARG A 61 9.12 -7.09 6.03
N GLU A 62 9.36 -6.33 4.98
CA GLU A 62 8.33 -6.03 3.99
C GLU A 62 7.84 -7.30 3.30
N TYR A 63 8.73 -8.26 3.01
CA TYR A 63 8.37 -9.59 2.51
C TYR A 63 7.54 -10.37 3.52
N GLU A 64 7.99 -10.48 4.77
CA GLU A 64 7.29 -11.23 5.83
C GLU A 64 5.86 -10.73 5.99
N LEU A 65 5.66 -9.41 6.06
CA LEU A 65 4.34 -8.82 6.14
C LEU A 65 3.55 -9.04 4.83
N GLY A 66 4.11 -8.66 3.70
CA GLY A 66 3.42 -8.68 2.40
C GLY A 66 3.01 -10.09 1.97
N SER A 67 3.80 -11.13 2.31
CA SER A 67 3.50 -12.53 1.99
C SER A 67 2.23 -13.06 2.68
N THR A 68 1.79 -12.42 3.77
CA THR A 68 0.55 -12.77 4.47
C THR A 68 -0.70 -12.09 3.89
N LEU A 69 -0.53 -11.14 2.97
CA LEU A 69 -1.59 -10.32 2.42
C LEU A 69 -2.06 -10.86 1.06
N SER A 70 -3.38 -10.95 0.87
CA SER A 70 -4.00 -11.35 -0.39
C SER A 70 -5.34 -10.62 -0.56
N HIS A 71 -5.36 -9.59 -1.40
CA HIS A 71 -6.55 -8.78 -1.67
C HIS A 71 -6.45 -8.10 -3.04
N SER A 72 -7.59 -7.93 -3.75
CA SER A 72 -7.63 -7.35 -5.10
C SER A 72 -7.09 -5.92 -5.19
N SER A 73 -7.23 -5.13 -4.13
CA SER A 73 -6.76 -3.74 -4.05
C SER A 73 -5.36 -3.62 -3.42
N ILE A 74 -4.62 -4.73 -3.29
CA ILE A 74 -3.27 -4.77 -2.70
C ILE A 74 -2.34 -5.49 -3.67
N VAL A 75 -1.09 -5.01 -3.80
CA VAL A 75 -0.05 -5.67 -4.58
C VAL A 75 0.29 -7.03 -3.98
N THR A 76 0.47 -8.04 -4.82
CA THR A 76 0.86 -9.39 -4.39
C THR A 76 2.37 -9.45 -4.15
N THR A 77 2.77 -9.92 -2.98
CA THR A 77 4.15 -10.27 -2.68
C THR A 77 4.42 -11.69 -3.18
N LEU A 78 5.36 -11.84 -4.11
CA LEU A 78 5.67 -13.11 -4.77
C LEU A 78 6.81 -13.87 -4.09
N GLY A 79 7.77 -13.16 -3.46
CA GLY A 79 8.91 -13.80 -2.84
C GLY A 79 9.97 -12.81 -2.37
N PHE A 80 11.00 -13.36 -1.76
CA PHE A 80 12.26 -12.67 -1.47
C PHE A 80 13.41 -13.59 -1.92
N GLU A 81 14.36 -13.08 -2.67
CA GLU A 81 15.52 -13.81 -3.16
C GLU A 81 16.81 -13.05 -2.88
N GLU A 82 17.83 -13.79 -2.42
CA GLU A 82 19.15 -13.24 -2.12
C GLU A 82 19.99 -13.02 -3.37
N ASP A 83 19.82 -13.92 -4.33
CA ASP A 83 20.65 -13.96 -5.56
C ASP A 83 19.79 -13.60 -6.78
N THR A 84 19.55 -12.28 -6.94
CA THR A 84 18.93 -11.74 -8.15
C THR A 84 19.93 -10.88 -8.90
N PRO A 85 19.69 -10.55 -10.18
CA PRO A 85 20.53 -9.61 -10.93
C PRO A 85 20.63 -8.21 -10.30
N ALA A 86 19.75 -7.89 -9.33
CA ALA A 86 19.75 -6.64 -8.57
C ALA A 86 20.31 -6.80 -7.14
N GLY A 87 20.87 -7.98 -6.80
CA GLY A 87 21.23 -8.38 -5.44
C GLY A 87 20.01 -8.87 -4.65
N PRO A 88 20.06 -8.90 -3.29
CA PRO A 88 18.94 -9.27 -2.47
C PRO A 88 17.73 -8.41 -2.78
N ALA A 89 16.59 -9.01 -3.12
CA ALA A 89 15.41 -8.28 -3.57
C ALA A 89 14.09 -8.90 -3.10
N LEU A 90 13.15 -8.01 -2.78
CA LEU A 90 11.74 -8.32 -2.64
C LEU A 90 11.12 -8.39 -4.03
N ILE A 91 10.38 -9.46 -4.30
CA ILE A 91 9.73 -9.73 -5.58
C ILE A 91 8.24 -9.48 -5.43
N LEU A 92 7.72 -8.59 -6.24
CA LEU A 92 6.31 -8.21 -6.26
C LEU A 92 5.72 -8.46 -7.66
N GLU A 93 4.41 -8.65 -7.72
CA GLU A 93 3.72 -8.63 -9.01
C GLU A 93 3.91 -7.26 -9.69
N TYR A 94 4.02 -7.30 -11.01
CA TYR A 94 3.97 -6.06 -11.80
C TYR A 94 2.52 -5.68 -12.03
N VAL A 95 2.08 -4.59 -11.41
CA VAL A 95 0.77 -3.99 -11.66
C VAL A 95 0.91 -3.07 -12.88
N GLU A 96 0.32 -3.47 -14.00
CA GLU A 96 0.25 -2.60 -15.16
C GLU A 96 -0.64 -1.40 -14.86
N GLY A 97 -0.15 -0.19 -15.16
CA GLY A 97 -0.89 1.04 -14.89
C GLY A 97 0.01 2.23 -14.68
N GLN A 98 -0.55 3.27 -14.11
CA GLN A 98 0.12 4.53 -13.78
C GLN A 98 -0.11 4.88 -12.32
N SER A 99 0.72 5.73 -11.75
CA SER A 99 0.51 6.25 -10.40
C SER A 99 -0.78 7.06 -10.30
N LEU A 100 -1.35 7.16 -9.10
CA LEU A 100 -2.55 7.99 -8.89
C LEU A 100 -2.31 9.46 -9.26
N ASP A 101 -1.10 10.00 -9.08
CA ASP A 101 -0.77 11.37 -9.52
C ASP A 101 -0.87 11.53 -11.04
N GLU A 102 -0.31 10.59 -11.80
CA GLU A 102 -0.40 10.58 -13.26
C GLU A 102 -1.84 10.42 -13.73
N PHE A 103 -2.59 9.50 -13.11
CA PHE A 103 -4.00 9.30 -13.40
C PHE A 103 -4.82 10.57 -13.16
N LEU A 104 -4.61 11.26 -12.05
CA LEU A 104 -5.32 12.50 -11.74
C LEU A 104 -4.95 13.65 -12.68
N SER A 105 -3.70 13.68 -13.14
CA SER A 105 -3.22 14.68 -14.11
C SER A 105 -3.90 14.56 -15.48
N ALA A 106 -4.37 13.35 -15.82
CA ALA A 106 -5.15 13.11 -17.04
C ALA A 106 -6.62 13.61 -16.96
N GLY A 107 -7.06 14.15 -15.81
CA GLY A 107 -8.39 14.73 -15.63
C GLY A 107 -9.54 13.70 -15.66
N PRO A 108 -9.47 12.61 -14.86
CA PRO A 108 -10.50 11.58 -14.85
C PRO A 108 -11.85 12.10 -14.37
N SER A 109 -12.93 11.40 -14.75
CA SER A 109 -14.28 11.71 -14.30
C SER A 109 -14.44 11.54 -12.79
N ASP A 110 -15.42 12.22 -12.18
CA ASP A 110 -15.73 12.08 -10.76
C ASP A 110 -16.16 10.65 -10.40
N SER A 111 -16.83 9.94 -11.31
CA SER A 111 -17.18 8.53 -11.11
C SER A 111 -15.93 7.64 -11.04
N ALA A 112 -14.95 7.87 -11.92
CA ALA A 112 -13.69 7.13 -11.88
C ALA A 112 -12.92 7.37 -10.56
N LYS A 113 -12.89 8.64 -10.10
CA LYS A 113 -12.30 8.99 -8.81
C LYS A 113 -13.01 8.32 -7.64
N ASP A 114 -14.35 8.24 -7.69
CA ASP A 114 -15.14 7.57 -6.66
C ASP A 114 -14.83 6.06 -6.60
N CYS A 115 -14.64 5.39 -7.74
CA CYS A 115 -14.21 3.99 -7.80
C CYS A 115 -12.82 3.80 -7.15
N ILE A 116 -11.87 4.68 -7.48
CA ILE A 116 -10.53 4.66 -6.85
C ILE A 116 -10.61 4.82 -5.32
N ILE A 117 -11.47 5.72 -4.84
CA ILE A 117 -11.70 5.90 -3.40
C ILE A 117 -12.20 4.59 -2.78
N ASP A 118 -13.14 3.91 -3.43
CA ASP A 118 -13.70 2.65 -2.92
C ASP A 118 -12.63 1.56 -2.87
N ASP A 119 -11.81 1.40 -3.92
CA ASP A 119 -10.71 0.43 -3.95
C ASP A 119 -9.69 0.68 -2.83
N ILE A 120 -9.31 1.96 -2.61
CA ILE A 120 -8.40 2.33 -1.51
C ILE A 120 -9.01 1.97 -0.15
N LEU A 121 -10.30 2.29 0.05
CA LEU A 121 -11.01 1.94 1.29
C LEU A 121 -11.10 0.43 1.48
N ASP A 122 -11.33 -0.36 0.42
CA ASP A 122 -11.38 -1.81 0.50
C ASP A 122 -10.02 -2.39 0.89
N GLY A 123 -8.94 -1.92 0.26
CA GLY A 123 -7.59 -2.37 0.59
C GLY A 123 -7.18 -2.03 2.02
N VAL A 124 -7.43 -0.78 2.49
CA VAL A 124 -7.05 -0.38 3.86
C VAL A 124 -7.94 -1.04 4.91
N ASP A 125 -9.23 -1.24 4.63
CA ASP A 125 -10.12 -1.99 5.54
C ASP A 125 -9.63 -3.43 5.73
N TYR A 126 -9.23 -4.09 4.63
CA TYR A 126 -8.63 -5.42 4.69
C TYR A 126 -7.36 -5.44 5.56
N LEU A 127 -6.46 -4.45 5.40
CA LEU A 127 -5.25 -4.34 6.23
C LEU A 127 -5.60 -4.18 7.71
N HIS A 128 -6.51 -3.24 8.04
CA HIS A 128 -6.90 -2.97 9.42
C HIS A 128 -7.56 -4.18 10.09
N HIS A 129 -8.35 -4.99 9.37
CA HIS A 129 -8.91 -6.24 9.89
C HIS A 129 -7.86 -7.31 10.19
N ARG A 130 -6.66 -7.16 9.65
CA ARG A 130 -5.50 -8.02 9.93
C ARG A 130 -4.51 -7.43 10.93
N GLY A 131 -4.89 -6.35 11.60
CA GLY A 131 -4.01 -5.64 12.54
C GLY A 131 -2.83 -4.95 11.85
N VAL A 132 -2.93 -4.66 10.54
CA VAL A 132 -1.87 -4.00 9.77
C VAL A 132 -2.24 -2.54 9.51
N LEU A 133 -1.33 -1.63 9.84
CA LEU A 133 -1.40 -0.21 9.49
C LEU A 133 -0.42 0.06 8.35
N HIS A 134 -0.87 0.76 7.31
CA HIS A 134 -0.03 1.04 6.13
C HIS A 134 1.02 2.12 6.39
N ASN A 135 0.64 3.21 7.06
CA ASN A 135 1.47 4.36 7.47
C ASN A 135 2.08 5.21 6.34
N ASP A 136 1.98 4.80 5.08
CA ASP A 136 2.54 5.55 3.94
C ASP A 136 1.54 5.61 2.75
N ILE A 137 0.26 5.85 3.05
CA ILE A 137 -0.77 6.02 2.03
C ILE A 137 -0.57 7.38 1.36
N LYS A 138 -0.20 7.36 0.07
CA LYS A 138 0.05 8.54 -0.77
C LYS A 138 -0.14 8.20 -2.26
N PRO A 139 -0.29 9.18 -3.16
CA PRO A 139 -0.57 8.91 -4.57
C PRO A 139 0.47 8.05 -5.27
N SER A 140 1.77 8.22 -4.95
CA SER A 140 2.84 7.41 -5.54
C SER A 140 2.83 5.94 -5.10
N ASN A 141 2.11 5.61 -4.03
CA ASN A 141 1.94 4.23 -3.53
C ASN A 141 0.59 3.61 -3.96
N ILE A 142 -0.06 4.22 -4.95
CA ILE A 142 -1.30 3.71 -5.54
C ILE A 142 -1.12 3.65 -7.05
N VAL A 143 -1.32 2.46 -7.62
CA VAL A 143 -1.30 2.24 -9.08
C VAL A 143 -2.72 2.04 -9.57
N VAL A 144 -3.09 2.80 -10.58
CA VAL A 144 -4.39 2.68 -11.27
C VAL A 144 -4.17 1.94 -12.59
N ASN A 145 -4.79 0.79 -12.75
CA ASN A 145 -4.66 -0.02 -13.94
C ASN A 145 -5.50 0.54 -15.12
N PRO A 146 -5.31 0.04 -16.37
CA PRO A 146 -6.06 0.51 -17.53
C PRO A 146 -7.58 0.32 -17.43
N HIS A 147 -8.05 -0.56 -16.55
CA HIS A 147 -9.48 -0.80 -16.29
C HIS A 147 -10.07 0.13 -15.23
N GLY A 148 -9.25 1.02 -14.65
CA GLY A 148 -9.67 1.98 -13.64
C GLY A 148 -9.69 1.44 -12.20
N ALA A 149 -9.14 0.24 -11.95
CA ALA A 149 -9.03 -0.33 -10.61
C ALA A 149 -7.71 0.12 -9.94
N ALA A 150 -7.77 0.48 -8.66
CA ALA A 150 -6.61 0.90 -7.89
C ALA A 150 -6.02 -0.22 -7.04
N ARG A 151 -4.69 -0.23 -6.94
CA ARG A 151 -3.94 -1.11 -6.05
C ARG A 151 -2.96 -0.34 -5.19
N ILE A 152 -2.98 -0.64 -3.91
CA ILE A 152 -2.02 -0.12 -2.94
C ILE A 152 -0.74 -0.93 -3.06
N ILE A 153 0.39 -0.24 -3.17
CA ILE A 153 1.72 -0.81 -3.26
C ILE A 153 2.60 -0.27 -2.13
N ASP A 154 3.73 -0.94 -1.86
CA ASP A 154 4.76 -0.51 -0.91
C ASP A 154 4.34 -0.58 0.57
N PHE A 155 4.77 -1.66 1.23
CA PHE A 155 4.54 -1.90 2.66
C PHE A 155 5.78 -1.62 3.53
N GLY A 156 6.78 -0.91 3.01
CA GLY A 156 8.05 -0.66 3.69
C GLY A 156 7.94 0.11 5.01
N LEU A 157 6.85 0.86 5.22
CA LEU A 157 6.56 1.58 6.48
C LEU A 157 5.39 0.98 7.26
N SER A 158 4.84 -0.14 6.79
CA SER A 158 3.71 -0.78 7.45
C SER A 158 4.09 -1.44 8.76
N ILE A 159 3.14 -1.48 9.69
CA ILE A 159 3.31 -2.06 11.02
C ILE A 159 2.18 -3.05 11.26
N SER A 160 2.50 -4.23 11.82
CA SER A 160 1.50 -5.18 12.32
C SER A 160 1.49 -5.22 13.84
N ASP A 161 0.38 -5.68 14.43
CA ASP A 161 0.24 -5.85 15.89
C ASP A 161 1.32 -6.77 16.47
N ASP A 162 1.78 -7.75 15.68
CA ASP A 162 2.84 -8.70 16.05
C ASP A 162 4.26 -8.15 15.83
N SER A 163 4.40 -6.94 15.26
CA SER A 163 5.72 -6.40 14.99
C SER A 163 6.44 -5.98 16.26
N VAL A 164 7.70 -6.41 16.40
CA VAL A 164 8.61 -6.00 17.50
C VAL A 164 8.88 -4.48 17.47
N TYR A 165 8.70 -3.86 16.31
CA TYR A 165 8.92 -2.44 16.06
C TYR A 165 7.60 -1.66 16.07
N LYS A 166 7.17 -1.26 17.26
CA LYS A 166 6.02 -0.35 17.44
C LYS A 166 6.37 1.13 17.22
N GLY A 167 7.59 1.43 16.81
CA GLY A 167 8.06 2.79 16.55
C GLY A 167 7.77 3.20 15.11
N CYS A 168 7.18 4.39 14.91
CA CYS A 168 7.03 4.98 13.58
C CYS A 168 8.42 5.24 12.99
N MET A 169 8.76 4.53 11.92
CA MET A 169 10.00 4.72 11.15
C MET A 169 9.96 5.98 10.26
N GLY A 170 9.13 6.96 10.59
CA GLY A 170 8.89 8.15 9.79
C GLY A 170 7.64 8.03 8.92
N GLY A 171 7.46 8.99 8.02
CA GLY A 171 6.36 9.03 7.09
C GLY A 171 6.66 10.00 5.96
N SER A 172 5.87 9.98 4.91
CA SER A 172 6.02 10.88 3.77
C SER A 172 5.49 12.27 4.11
N SER A 173 6.35 13.27 3.94
CA SER A 173 5.94 14.67 4.11
C SER A 173 4.73 14.98 3.22
N GLY A 174 3.73 15.64 3.81
CA GLY A 174 2.51 16.05 3.12
C GLY A 174 1.34 15.07 3.19
N TYR A 175 1.57 13.77 3.54
CA TYR A 175 0.49 12.78 3.67
C TYR A 175 0.41 12.13 5.05
N SER A 176 1.52 12.04 5.77
CA SER A 176 1.54 11.41 7.09
C SER A 176 0.86 12.26 8.15
N ALA A 177 0.15 11.59 9.05
CA ALA A 177 -0.57 12.22 10.14
C ALA A 177 0.38 12.97 11.11
N PRO A 178 -0.08 14.08 11.74
CA PRO A 178 0.76 14.91 12.61
C PRO A 178 1.43 14.15 13.75
N GLU A 179 0.72 13.21 14.36
CA GLU A 179 1.25 12.37 15.46
C GLU A 179 2.40 11.46 14.99
N ILE A 180 2.32 10.97 13.73
CA ILE A 180 3.36 10.15 13.10
C ILE A 180 4.59 11.00 12.82
N MET A 181 4.41 12.18 12.22
CA MET A 181 5.50 13.11 11.90
C MET A 181 6.20 13.64 13.15
N ALA A 182 5.47 13.80 14.25
CA ALA A 182 6.02 14.26 15.53
C ALA A 182 6.68 13.13 16.32
N GLY A 183 6.56 11.86 15.93
CA GLY A 183 6.98 10.71 16.72
C GLY A 183 6.26 10.63 18.09
N LYS A 184 5.07 11.25 18.20
CA LYS A 184 4.31 11.36 19.44
C LYS A 184 3.09 10.44 19.39
N GLY A 185 3.23 9.27 19.99
CA GLY A 185 2.15 8.30 20.13
C GLY A 185 2.22 7.16 19.10
N PRO A 186 1.47 6.08 19.37
CA PRO A 186 1.41 4.94 18.47
C PRO A 186 0.63 5.30 17.19
N ALA A 187 1.03 4.71 16.07
CA ALA A 187 0.21 4.68 14.88
C ALA A 187 -1.11 3.94 15.15
N GLY A 188 -2.16 4.31 14.45
CA GLY A 188 -3.47 3.66 14.56
C GLY A 188 -4.28 3.83 13.28
N ALA A 189 -5.43 3.18 13.18
CA ALA A 189 -6.32 3.31 12.02
C ALA A 189 -6.63 4.78 11.67
N ALA A 190 -6.71 5.65 12.67
CA ALA A 190 -6.91 7.08 12.49
C ALA A 190 -5.74 7.79 11.77
N SER A 191 -4.53 7.23 11.78
CA SER A 191 -3.38 7.77 11.06
C SER A 191 -3.49 7.49 9.56
N ASP A 192 -3.86 6.28 9.15
CA ASP A 192 -4.15 5.95 7.75
C ASP A 192 -5.36 6.75 7.23
N ILE A 193 -6.40 6.93 8.07
CA ILE A 193 -7.59 7.73 7.75
C ILE A 193 -7.22 9.20 7.48
N TYR A 194 -6.24 9.75 8.18
CA TYR A 194 -5.72 11.08 7.88
C TYR A 194 -5.14 11.15 6.46
N SER A 195 -4.27 10.20 6.10
CA SER A 195 -3.66 10.10 4.76
C SER A 195 -4.71 9.91 3.67
N ILE A 196 -5.71 9.05 3.90
CA ILE A 196 -6.87 8.87 3.00
C ILE A 196 -7.65 10.19 2.85
N GLY A 197 -7.86 10.94 3.93
CA GLY A 197 -8.50 12.25 3.87
C GLY A 197 -7.79 13.22 2.94
N LEU A 198 -6.45 13.22 2.93
CA LEU A 198 -5.64 14.02 2.01
C LEU A 198 -5.76 13.54 0.56
N LEU A 199 -5.77 12.22 0.33
CA LEU A 199 -6.03 11.67 -1.01
C LEU A 199 -7.41 12.06 -1.53
N ILE A 200 -8.46 11.94 -0.72
CA ILE A 200 -9.81 12.35 -1.10
C ILE A 200 -9.85 13.85 -1.41
N ARG A 201 -9.11 14.70 -0.67
CA ARG A 201 -9.00 16.13 -0.95
C ARG A 201 -8.44 16.39 -2.35
N GLN A 202 -7.38 15.68 -2.72
CA GLN A 202 -6.75 15.80 -4.04
C GLN A 202 -7.68 15.34 -5.16
N MET A 203 -8.42 14.25 -4.94
CA MET A 203 -9.31 13.67 -5.94
C MET A 203 -10.63 14.42 -6.13
N SER A 204 -11.25 14.90 -5.04
CA SER A 204 -12.67 15.28 -5.05
C SER A 204 -12.95 16.77 -4.87
N GLY A 205 -11.93 17.60 -4.66
CA GLY A 205 -12.10 19.02 -4.42
C GLY A 205 -13.05 19.31 -3.24
N ARG A 206 -14.21 19.95 -3.53
CA ARG A 206 -15.18 20.35 -2.50
C ARG A 206 -16.25 19.29 -2.19
N LYS A 207 -16.40 18.24 -3.00
CA LYS A 207 -17.47 17.23 -2.91
C LYS A 207 -17.58 16.61 -1.51
N TYR A 208 -16.45 16.26 -0.89
CA TYR A 208 -16.39 15.58 0.41
C TYR A 208 -15.82 16.49 1.53
N ARG A 209 -15.90 17.82 1.39
CA ARG A 209 -15.22 18.77 2.29
C ARG A 209 -15.38 18.44 3.79
N ARG A 210 -16.63 18.25 4.29
CA ARG A 210 -16.87 17.95 5.71
C ARG A 210 -16.23 16.64 6.16
N ILE A 211 -16.18 15.64 5.26
CA ILE A 211 -15.56 14.35 5.53
C ILE A 211 -14.05 14.51 5.60
N ILE A 212 -13.46 15.20 4.64
CA ILE A 212 -12.03 15.53 4.60
C ILE A 212 -11.62 16.32 5.85
N ASP A 213 -12.38 17.36 6.23
CA ASP A 213 -12.11 18.16 7.43
C ASP A 213 -12.08 17.29 8.69
N ARG A 214 -12.96 16.28 8.79
CA ARG A 214 -12.95 15.34 9.90
C ARG A 214 -11.78 14.35 9.82
N CYS A 215 -11.47 13.77 8.67
CA CYS A 215 -10.32 12.90 8.50
C CYS A 215 -9.01 13.59 8.91
N CYS A 216 -8.87 14.88 8.59
CA CYS A 216 -7.66 15.65 8.78
C CYS A 216 -7.61 16.44 10.12
N ARG A 217 -8.43 16.10 11.12
CA ARG A 217 -8.33 16.68 12.46
C ARG A 217 -6.95 16.43 13.05
N HIS A 218 -6.40 17.42 13.76
CA HIS A 218 -5.09 17.28 14.39
C HIS A 218 -5.10 16.17 15.44
N ASN A 219 -6.14 16.14 16.30
CA ASN A 219 -6.32 15.10 17.29
C ASN A 219 -6.88 13.82 16.63
N PRO A 220 -6.16 12.67 16.70
CA PRO A 220 -6.61 11.42 16.09
C PRO A 220 -7.97 10.93 16.59
N THR A 221 -8.32 11.22 17.86
CA THR A 221 -9.60 10.77 18.46
C THR A 221 -10.82 11.49 17.88
N GLU A 222 -10.62 12.64 17.23
CA GLU A 222 -11.69 13.39 16.58
C GLU A 222 -11.96 12.95 15.14
N ARG A 223 -11.08 12.13 14.57
CA ARG A 223 -11.20 11.57 13.22
C ARG A 223 -12.25 10.43 13.19
N TYR A 224 -12.49 9.87 12.01
CA TYR A 224 -13.12 8.55 11.94
C TYR A 224 -12.19 7.52 12.57
N GLN A 225 -12.76 6.54 13.28
CA GLN A 225 -11.97 5.54 14.01
C GLN A 225 -11.84 4.22 13.26
N SER A 226 -12.53 4.07 12.13
CA SER A 226 -12.44 2.89 11.26
C SER A 226 -12.82 3.22 9.81
N ILE A 227 -12.34 2.42 8.88
CA ILE A 227 -12.70 2.54 7.47
C ILE A 227 -14.20 2.35 7.23
N PRO A 228 -14.91 1.39 7.85
CA PRO A 228 -16.36 1.31 7.72
C PRO A 228 -17.10 2.58 8.15
N ALA A 229 -16.62 3.29 9.18
CA ALA A 229 -17.22 4.56 9.58
C ALA A 229 -17.02 5.67 8.53
N LEU A 230 -15.82 5.75 7.95
CA LEU A 230 -15.51 6.68 6.85
C LEU A 230 -16.34 6.35 5.59
N ARG A 231 -16.41 5.07 5.21
CA ARG A 231 -17.19 4.58 4.06
C ARG A 231 -18.66 4.95 4.17
N ARG A 232 -19.29 4.75 5.33
CA ARG A 232 -20.69 5.16 5.56
C ARG A 232 -20.90 6.66 5.35
N ALA A 233 -19.96 7.50 5.80
CA ALA A 233 -20.05 8.94 5.60
C ALA A 233 -19.95 9.33 4.12
N ILE A 234 -19.05 8.71 3.36
CA ILE A 234 -18.87 8.92 1.93
C ILE A 234 -20.13 8.47 1.17
N ALA A 235 -20.64 7.26 1.44
CA ALA A 235 -21.84 6.73 0.82
C ALA A 235 -23.04 7.66 1.07
N HIS A 236 -23.26 8.08 2.32
CA HIS A 236 -24.33 9.02 2.66
C HIS A 236 -24.22 10.33 1.85
N ARG A 237 -23.00 10.86 1.63
CA ARG A 237 -22.78 12.08 0.84
C ARG A 237 -23.01 11.88 -0.65
N ARG A 238 -22.72 10.68 -1.19
CA ARG A 238 -22.96 10.35 -2.62
C ARG A 238 -24.44 10.30 -2.97
N TYR A 239 -25.27 9.81 -2.05
CA TYR A 239 -26.71 9.60 -2.28
C TYR A 239 -27.61 10.75 -1.78
N LEU A 240 -27.06 11.77 -1.13
CA LEU A 240 -27.84 12.96 -0.81
C LEU A 240 -27.98 13.84 -2.07
N PRO A 241 -29.22 14.30 -2.40
CA PRO A 241 -29.39 15.30 -3.44
C PRO A 241 -28.58 16.56 -3.07
N VAL A 242 -27.87 17.12 -4.05
CA VAL A 242 -27.22 18.42 -3.89
C VAL A 242 -28.36 19.40 -3.63
N ALA A 243 -28.44 19.96 -2.42
CA ALA A 243 -29.31 21.09 -2.17
C ALA A 243 -28.83 22.23 -3.07
N VAL A 244 -29.66 22.60 -4.03
CA VAL A 244 -29.48 23.70 -4.99
C VAL A 244 -29.47 25.02 -4.22
#